data_bd5d2d04320fac430e1bbb239dd516e4
#
_entry.id   bd5d2d04320fac430e1bbb239dd516e4
#
_cell.length_a   1.000
_cell.length_b   1.000
_cell.length_c   1.000
_cell.angle_alpha   90.00
_cell.angle_beta   90.00
_cell.angle_gamma   90.00
#
_symmetry.space_group_name_H-M   'P 1'
#
loop_
_entity.id
_entity.type
_entity.pdbx_description
1 polymer ?
#
loop_
_entity_poly.entity_id
_entity_poly.type
_entity_poly.pdbx_seq_one_letter_code
_entity_poly.pdbx_strand_id
1 'polypeptide(L)'
;MDETIAAIQDQGGLVYMPHPFDRMHTIPDSATLLRVLDRIDIFEVYNSRLLFDAFNDDALRFAAKYNLIQAAGSDAHVLQGIGTALNQIPAFDGPEEFLLAMRQNQIVRRPKSLLYLQGLKWVQSVSR
;
A
#
# COMPACT_ATOMS: atom_id res chain seq x y z
N MET A 1 0.57 16.74 -1.08
CA MET A 1 1.48 15.61 -0.77
C MET A 1 2.66 16.05 0.08
N ASP A 2 3.44 17.06 -0.29
CA ASP A 2 4.61 17.52 0.50
C ASP A 2 4.26 17.90 1.94
N GLU A 3 3.19 18.67 2.14
CA GLU A 3 2.72 19.06 3.47
C GLU A 3 2.31 17.85 4.32
N THR A 4 1.67 16.85 3.70
CA THR A 4 1.27 15.62 4.39
C THR A 4 2.50 14.82 4.82
N ILE A 5 3.49 14.67 3.93
CA ILE A 5 4.74 13.99 4.23
C ILE A 5 5.48 14.71 5.36
N ALA A 6 5.60 16.05 5.28
CA ALA A 6 6.22 16.85 6.32
C ALA A 6 5.52 16.67 7.68
N ALA A 7 4.18 16.73 7.71
CA ALA A 7 3.42 16.54 8.94
C ALA A 7 3.58 15.15 9.57
N ILE A 8 3.76 14.11 8.76
CA ILE A 8 4.07 12.75 9.25
C ILE A 8 5.48 12.73 9.86
N GLN A 9 6.46 13.26 9.13
CA GLN A 9 7.86 13.26 9.54
C GLN A 9 8.11 14.12 10.80
N ASP A 10 7.43 15.25 10.93
CA ASP A 10 7.50 16.14 12.09
C ASP A 10 7.04 15.47 13.40
N GLN A 11 6.25 14.41 13.29
CA GLN A 11 5.81 13.58 14.43
C GLN A 11 6.69 12.33 14.64
N GLY A 12 7.78 12.18 13.89
CA GLY A 12 8.61 10.97 13.89
C GLY A 12 7.93 9.77 13.23
N GLY A 13 6.90 10.01 12.41
CA GLY A 13 6.17 8.97 11.69
C GLY A 13 6.89 8.51 10.42
N LEU A 14 6.56 7.30 9.98
CA LEU A 14 7.03 6.73 8.72
C LEU A 14 6.01 6.98 7.60
N VAL A 15 6.52 7.31 6.42
CA VAL A 15 5.70 7.62 5.25
C VAL A 15 5.42 6.35 4.45
N TYR A 16 4.18 5.90 4.48
CA TYR A 16 3.69 4.78 3.68
C TYR A 16 2.93 5.30 2.46
N MET A 17 3.27 4.81 1.25
CA MET A 17 2.58 5.15 0.00
C MET A 17 1.59 4.04 -0.37
N PRO A 18 0.28 4.22 -0.16
CA PRO A 18 -0.72 3.21 -0.48
C PRO A 18 -1.08 3.22 -1.97
N HIS A 19 -1.38 2.06 -2.54
CA HIS A 19 -1.89 1.81 -3.91
C HIS A 19 -1.50 2.88 -4.95
N PRO A 20 -0.19 3.15 -5.16
CA PRO A 20 0.31 4.33 -5.88
C PRO A 20 -0.05 4.37 -7.36
N PHE A 21 -0.48 3.25 -7.95
CA PHE A 21 -0.85 3.13 -9.37
C PHE A 21 -2.31 2.75 -9.61
N ASP A 22 -3.17 2.84 -8.58
CA ASP A 22 -4.61 2.61 -8.74
C ASP A 22 -5.28 3.75 -9.50
N ARG A 23 -5.35 3.61 -10.81
CA ARG A 23 -5.94 4.62 -11.73
C ARG A 23 -7.46 4.79 -11.58
N MET A 24 -8.11 3.99 -10.72
CA MET A 24 -9.52 4.16 -10.37
C MET A 24 -9.73 5.22 -9.28
N HIS A 25 -8.65 5.70 -8.68
CA HIS A 25 -8.62 6.74 -7.66
C HIS A 25 -7.66 7.86 -8.02
N THR A 26 -7.70 8.95 -7.24
CA THR A 26 -6.72 10.03 -7.39
C THR A 26 -5.36 9.55 -6.92
N ILE A 27 -4.41 9.44 -7.84
CA ILE A 27 -3.03 9.06 -7.58
C ILE A 27 -2.08 10.20 -7.93
N PRO A 28 -0.87 10.26 -7.35
CA PRO A 28 0.13 11.23 -7.77
C PRO A 28 0.54 10.98 -9.23
N ASP A 29 0.78 12.05 -9.98
CA ASP A 29 1.45 11.93 -11.27
C ASP A 29 2.90 11.47 -11.09
N SER A 30 3.50 10.95 -12.18
CA SER A 30 4.84 10.39 -12.15
C SER A 30 5.91 11.39 -11.70
N ALA A 31 5.79 12.66 -12.06
CA ALA A 31 6.75 13.68 -11.68
C ALA A 31 6.67 13.98 -10.17
N THR A 32 5.46 14.09 -9.65
CA THR A 32 5.22 14.26 -8.21
C THR A 32 5.73 13.06 -7.42
N LEU A 33 5.44 11.83 -7.87
CA LEU A 33 5.91 10.63 -7.20
C LEU A 33 7.44 10.54 -7.15
N LEU A 34 8.11 10.82 -8.27
CA LEU A 34 9.58 10.84 -8.33
C LEU A 34 10.20 11.92 -7.45
N ARG A 35 9.55 13.09 -7.37
CA ARG A 35 10.04 14.22 -6.57
C ARG A 35 10.04 13.94 -5.07
N VAL A 36 9.09 13.13 -4.58
CA VAL A 36 8.96 12.81 -3.14
C VAL A 36 9.51 11.44 -2.77
N LEU A 37 10.09 10.72 -3.72
CA LEU A 37 10.46 9.32 -3.59
C LEU A 37 11.44 9.03 -2.44
N ASP A 38 12.41 9.92 -2.23
CA ASP A 38 13.40 9.85 -1.15
C ASP A 38 12.82 10.10 0.25
N ARG A 39 11.57 10.58 0.31
CA ARG A 39 10.83 10.84 1.54
C ARG A 39 9.77 9.77 1.84
N ILE A 40 9.66 8.75 0.98
CA ILE A 40 8.76 7.61 1.16
C ILE A 40 9.56 6.47 1.79
N ASP A 41 9.15 6.03 2.98
CA ASP A 41 9.81 4.95 3.70
C ASP A 41 9.36 3.57 3.19
N ILE A 42 8.06 3.42 2.90
CA ILE A 42 7.46 2.14 2.52
C ILE A 42 6.50 2.35 1.34
N PHE A 43 6.55 1.43 0.38
CA PHE A 43 5.79 1.48 -0.86
C PHE A 43 4.87 0.26 -0.99
N GLU A 44 3.57 0.47 -1.14
CA GLU A 44 2.62 -0.62 -1.31
C GLU A 44 2.71 -1.21 -2.72
N VAL A 45 3.15 -2.46 -2.79
CA VAL A 45 3.29 -3.20 -4.05
C VAL A 45 2.17 -4.21 -4.28
N TYR A 46 1.39 -4.49 -3.24
CA TYR A 46 0.21 -5.34 -3.34
C TYR A 46 -0.91 -4.79 -2.47
N ASN A 47 -2.01 -4.43 -3.10
CA ASN A 47 -3.25 -4.07 -2.45
C ASN A 47 -4.34 -5.05 -2.88
N SER A 48 -4.89 -5.81 -1.92
CA SER A 48 -5.84 -6.89 -2.23
C SER A 48 -7.23 -6.42 -2.64
N ARG A 49 -7.51 -5.11 -2.54
CA ARG A 49 -8.79 -4.52 -2.93
C ARG A 49 -8.80 -4.01 -4.37
N LEU A 50 -7.65 -3.88 -5.02
CA LEU A 50 -7.59 -3.41 -6.40
C LEU A 50 -8.33 -4.33 -7.35
N LEU A 51 -9.06 -3.74 -8.31
CA LEU A 51 -9.81 -4.48 -9.30
C LEU A 51 -8.92 -5.12 -10.38
N PHE A 52 -7.77 -4.52 -10.63
CA PHE A 52 -6.85 -4.94 -11.68
C PHE A 52 -5.46 -5.21 -11.10
N ASP A 53 -5.01 -6.45 -11.19
CA ASP A 53 -3.68 -6.86 -10.73
C ASP A 53 -2.56 -6.10 -11.45
N ALA A 54 -2.81 -5.60 -12.66
CA ALA A 54 -1.86 -4.78 -13.41
C ALA A 54 -1.37 -3.55 -12.62
N PHE A 55 -2.19 -2.99 -11.73
CA PHE A 55 -1.77 -1.85 -10.89
C PHE A 55 -0.79 -2.28 -9.79
N ASN A 56 -0.98 -3.48 -9.22
CA ASN A 56 -0.03 -4.11 -8.30
C ASN A 56 1.29 -4.43 -9.03
N ASP A 57 1.22 -4.95 -10.25
CA ASP A 57 2.38 -5.26 -11.07
C ASP A 57 3.18 -4.00 -11.41
N ASP A 58 2.52 -2.87 -11.73
CA ASP A 58 3.16 -1.58 -11.95
C ASP A 58 3.87 -1.09 -10.68
N ALA A 59 3.23 -1.23 -9.52
CA ALA A 59 3.81 -0.85 -8.23
C ALA A 59 5.03 -1.70 -7.88
N LEU A 60 4.95 -3.02 -8.11
CA LEU A 60 6.06 -3.94 -7.85
C LEU A 60 7.27 -3.63 -8.75
N ARG A 61 7.05 -3.40 -10.05
CA ARG A 61 8.11 -3.02 -10.99
C ARG A 61 8.77 -1.70 -10.60
N PHE A 62 7.97 -0.72 -10.21
CA PHE A 62 8.47 0.57 -9.77
C PHE A 62 9.30 0.44 -8.49
N ALA A 63 8.79 -0.25 -7.48
CA ALA A 63 9.50 -0.46 -6.22
C ALA A 63 10.83 -1.20 -6.41
N ALA A 64 10.86 -2.22 -7.29
CA ALA A 64 12.08 -2.94 -7.64
C ALA A 64 13.10 -2.03 -8.34
N LYS A 65 12.64 -1.20 -9.30
CA LYS A 65 13.50 -0.27 -10.03
C LYS A 65 14.22 0.73 -9.11
N TYR A 66 13.54 1.20 -8.08
CA TYR A 66 14.05 2.22 -7.16
C TYR A 66 14.51 1.65 -5.80
N ASN A 67 14.57 0.32 -5.66
CA ASN A 67 14.99 -0.38 -4.44
C ASN A 67 14.22 0.08 -3.18
N LEU A 68 12.90 0.26 -3.30
CA LEU A 68 12.03 0.69 -2.21
C LEU A 68 11.70 -0.47 -1.27
N ILE A 69 11.38 -0.15 0.00
CA ILE A 69 10.82 -1.12 0.94
C ILE A 69 9.39 -1.45 0.49
N GLN A 70 9.13 -2.73 0.24
CA GLN A 70 7.88 -3.22 -0.31
C GLN A 70 6.93 -3.69 0.79
N ALA A 71 5.66 -3.33 0.68
CA ALA A 71 4.62 -3.77 1.59
C ALA A 71 3.33 -4.18 0.86
N ALA A 72 2.46 -4.83 1.60
CA ALA A 72 1.10 -5.15 1.16
C ALA A 72 0.06 -4.55 2.10
N GLY A 73 -1.09 -4.19 1.53
CA GLY A 73 -2.24 -3.68 2.25
C GLY A 73 -3.54 -4.37 1.83
N SER A 74 -4.44 -4.57 2.79
CA SER A 74 -5.77 -5.10 2.50
C SER A 74 -6.73 -4.03 1.99
N ASP A 75 -6.48 -2.77 2.32
CA ASP A 75 -7.38 -1.64 2.04
C ASP A 75 -8.84 -1.94 2.47
N ALA A 76 -8.96 -2.58 3.66
CA ALA A 76 -10.20 -3.17 4.13
C ALA A 76 -11.20 -2.08 4.54
N HIS A 77 -12.37 -2.05 3.89
CA HIS A 77 -13.50 -1.20 4.24
C HIS A 77 -14.63 -1.98 4.95
N VAL A 78 -14.44 -3.29 5.06
CA VAL A 78 -15.34 -4.23 5.76
C VAL A 78 -14.51 -5.30 6.46
N LEU A 79 -15.07 -5.92 7.51
CA LEU A 79 -14.35 -6.92 8.32
C LEU A 79 -13.76 -8.08 7.49
N GLN A 80 -14.48 -8.51 6.47
CA GLN A 80 -14.06 -9.61 5.58
C GLN A 80 -12.82 -9.26 4.72
N GLY A 81 -12.50 -7.97 4.60
CA GLY A 81 -11.29 -7.51 3.91
C GLY A 81 -10.02 -7.64 4.75
N ILE A 82 -10.15 -7.67 6.08
CA ILE A 82 -9.01 -7.76 6.99
C ILE A 82 -8.27 -9.10 6.79
N GLY A 83 -6.95 -9.03 6.68
CA GLY A 83 -6.10 -10.21 6.51
C GLY A 83 -6.07 -10.78 5.08
N THR A 84 -6.63 -10.10 4.08
CA THR A 84 -6.52 -10.49 2.67
C THR A 84 -5.16 -10.18 2.05
N ALA A 85 -4.42 -9.28 2.69
CA ALA A 85 -2.99 -9.03 2.44
C ALA A 85 -2.29 -8.84 3.79
N LEU A 86 -1.15 -9.48 3.96
CA LEU A 86 -0.38 -9.45 5.20
C LEU A 86 1.11 -9.27 4.88
N ASN A 87 1.81 -8.64 5.80
CA ASN A 87 3.26 -8.53 5.81
C ASN A 87 3.79 -9.43 6.92
N GLN A 88 4.53 -10.47 6.56
CA GLN A 88 5.22 -11.33 7.53
C GLN A 88 6.65 -10.84 7.67
N ILE A 89 6.96 -10.28 8.83
CA ILE A 89 8.24 -9.64 9.12
C ILE A 89 8.82 -10.18 10.43
N PRO A 90 10.15 -10.07 10.64
CA PRO A 90 10.78 -10.32 11.95
C PRO A 90 10.21 -9.41 13.05
N ALA A 91 10.36 -9.81 14.31
CA ALA A 91 10.07 -8.94 15.44
C ALA A 91 10.97 -7.70 15.41
N PHE A 92 10.44 -6.56 15.88
CA PHE A 92 11.13 -5.28 15.85
C PHE A 92 10.76 -4.45 17.09
N ASP A 93 11.63 -3.50 17.44
CA ASP A 93 11.40 -2.50 18.48
C ASP A 93 11.71 -1.10 17.91
N GLY A 94 10.66 -0.30 17.79
CA GLY A 94 10.75 1.06 17.25
C GLY A 94 10.80 1.15 15.70
N PRO A 95 10.79 2.38 15.17
CA PRO A 95 10.61 2.63 13.74
C PRO A 95 11.81 2.22 12.88
N GLU A 96 13.03 2.34 13.39
CA GLU A 96 14.25 1.98 12.65
C GLU A 96 14.32 0.47 12.43
N GLU A 97 14.10 -0.34 13.48
CA GLU A 97 14.07 -1.78 13.36
C GLU A 97 12.88 -2.27 12.52
N PHE A 98 11.75 -1.55 12.60
CA PHE A 98 10.61 -1.83 11.74
C PHE A 98 10.96 -1.72 10.25
N LEU A 99 11.67 -0.67 9.84
CA LEU A 99 12.12 -0.53 8.45
C LEU A 99 13.09 -1.64 8.03
N LEU A 100 14.00 -2.05 8.93
CA LEU A 100 14.89 -3.19 8.68
C LEU A 100 14.13 -4.51 8.56
N ALA A 101 13.14 -4.74 9.43
CA ALA A 101 12.26 -5.90 9.36
C ALA A 101 11.43 -5.91 8.07
N MET A 102 10.91 -4.76 7.65
CA MET A 102 10.15 -4.61 6.41
C MET A 102 10.98 -4.91 5.14
N ARG A 103 12.30 -4.71 5.16
CA ARG A 103 13.16 -5.17 4.05
C ARG A 103 13.23 -6.68 3.90
N GLN A 104 12.89 -7.43 4.94
CA GLN A 104 12.80 -8.89 4.96
C GLN A 104 11.36 -9.40 4.81
N ASN A 105 10.44 -8.51 4.46
CA ASN A 105 9.01 -8.79 4.37
C ASN A 105 8.69 -9.92 3.39
N GLN A 106 7.86 -10.87 3.86
CA GLN A 106 7.22 -11.87 3.01
C GLN A 106 5.74 -11.50 2.87
N ILE A 107 5.35 -11.08 1.67
CA ILE A 107 3.97 -10.69 1.38
C ILE A 107 3.10 -11.94 1.25
N VAL A 108 2.10 -12.06 2.12
CA VAL A 108 1.09 -13.12 2.05
C VAL A 108 -0.16 -12.56 1.36
N ARG A 109 -0.50 -13.12 0.21
CA ARG A 109 -1.64 -12.72 -0.63
C ARG A 109 -2.80 -13.69 -0.44
N ARG A 110 -3.98 -13.15 -0.12
CA ARG A 110 -5.24 -13.89 -0.05
C ARG A 110 -6.28 -13.17 -0.90
N PRO A 111 -6.12 -13.17 -2.24
CA PRO A 111 -6.97 -12.38 -3.13
C PRO A 111 -8.43 -12.80 -3.01
N LYS A 112 -9.33 -11.84 -3.12
CA LYS A 112 -10.77 -12.06 -3.21
C LYS A 112 -11.19 -12.10 -4.68
N SER A 113 -12.24 -12.86 -4.99
CA SER A 113 -12.76 -12.89 -6.35
C SER A 113 -13.33 -11.52 -6.75
N LEU A 114 -13.30 -11.21 -8.04
CA LEU A 114 -13.89 -9.98 -8.59
C LEU A 114 -15.38 -9.84 -8.24
N LEU A 115 -16.13 -10.94 -8.26
CA LEU A 115 -17.54 -10.95 -7.88
C LEU A 115 -17.74 -10.57 -6.42
N TYR A 116 -16.87 -11.03 -5.52
CA TYR A 116 -16.90 -10.66 -4.11
C TYR A 116 -16.62 -9.15 -3.92
N LEU A 117 -15.61 -8.62 -4.62
CA LEU A 117 -15.25 -7.19 -4.55
C LEU A 117 -16.37 -6.29 -5.10
N GLN A 118 -17.02 -6.71 -6.19
CA GLN A 118 -18.16 -6.00 -6.77
C GLN A 118 -19.37 -6.04 -5.82
N GLY A 119 -19.65 -7.19 -5.22
CA GLY A 119 -20.73 -7.35 -4.24
C GLY A 119 -20.54 -6.43 -3.03
N LEU A 120 -19.32 -6.29 -2.52
CA LEU A 120 -19.00 -5.37 -1.44
C LEU A 120 -19.23 -3.89 -1.82
N LYS A 121 -18.84 -3.49 -3.03
CA LYS A 121 -19.12 -2.13 -3.53
C LYS A 121 -20.60 -1.85 -3.61
N TRP A 122 -21.38 -2.81 -4.10
CA TRP A 122 -22.84 -2.67 -4.19
C TRP A 122 -23.49 -2.51 -2.81
N VAL A 123 -23.13 -3.35 -1.84
CA VAL A 123 -23.62 -3.27 -0.46
C VAL A 123 -23.29 -1.90 0.16
N GLN A 124 -22.09 -1.38 -0.03
CA GLN A 124 -21.70 -0.06 0.47
C GLN A 124 -22.46 1.09 -0.20
N SER A 125 -22.84 0.96 -1.47
CA SER A 125 -23.61 1.98 -2.18
C SER A 125 -25.08 2.03 -1.76
N VAL A 126 -25.64 0.90 -1.30
CA VAL A 126 -27.04 0.79 -0.83
C VAL A 126 -27.18 1.16 0.64
N SER A 127 -26.11 1.07 1.44
CA SER A 127 -26.12 1.38 2.87
C SER A 127 -25.78 2.84 3.21
N ARG A 128 -25.63 3.68 2.20
CA ARG A 128 -25.50 5.15 2.30
C ARG A 128 -26.79 5.83 1.90
#